data_609d87efcd7e683b13419750f8f60df1
#
_entry.id   609d87efcd7e683b13419750f8f60df1
#
_cell.length_a   1.000
_cell.length_b   1.000
_cell.length_c   1.000
_cell.angle_alpha   90.00
_cell.angle_beta   90.00
_cell.angle_gamma   90.00
#
_symmetry.space_group_name_H-M   'P 1'
#
loop_
_entity.id
_entity.type
_entity.pdbx_description
1 polymer ?
#
loop_
_entity_poly.entity_id
_entity_poly.type
_entity_poly.pdbx_seq_one_letter_code
_entity_poly.pdbx_strand_id
1 'polypeptide(L)'
;DFSLSRGLGDVYKRQMYPVTTGLLLGLTSTAEEVVDDITNLILLIQNNKAIQEVILQNFRAKKNTIMRNNSEITNDLFLRIIATTRIYSPSHISIQVPPNLSPDITLFLKSGINDLGGISPLTIDWVNPDHLWPNINKLKNDTSATGQVLKKRLPVYPEYIKKEWLNDEIFEKVNNIIDTDGYPKDSNE
;
A
#
# COMPACT_ATOMS: atom_id res chain seq x y z
N ASP A 1 -20.23 2.04 12.62
CA ASP A 1 -20.44 0.69 13.12
C ASP A 1 -19.28 -0.23 12.72
N PHE A 2 -18.27 -0.28 13.59
CA PHE A 2 -17.04 -1.08 13.42
C PHE A 2 -17.27 -2.60 13.38
N SER A 3 -18.52 -3.04 13.57
CA SER A 3 -18.86 -4.47 13.64
C SER A 3 -18.80 -5.19 12.28
N LEU A 4 -19.04 -4.48 11.18
CA LEU A 4 -19.02 -5.05 9.83
C LEU A 4 -17.60 -5.36 9.33
N SER A 5 -16.58 -4.60 9.74
CA SER A 5 -15.19 -4.88 9.39
C SER A 5 -14.60 -6.10 10.11
N ARG A 6 -15.12 -6.44 11.30
CA ARG A 6 -14.70 -7.63 12.05
C ARG A 6 -15.08 -8.94 11.34
N GLY A 7 -16.24 -8.98 10.70
CA GLY A 7 -16.68 -10.16 9.93
C GLY A 7 -15.80 -10.47 8.73
N LEU A 8 -15.37 -9.45 7.99
CA LEU A 8 -14.44 -9.60 6.86
C LEU A 8 -13.07 -10.10 7.31
N GLY A 9 -12.49 -9.55 8.39
CA GLY A 9 -11.21 -10.00 8.94
C GLY A 9 -11.23 -11.50 9.35
N ASP A 10 -12.33 -12.01 9.89
CA ASP A 10 -12.47 -13.42 10.23
C ASP A 10 -12.61 -14.32 8.98
N VAL A 11 -13.27 -13.86 7.94
CA VAL A 11 -13.38 -14.57 6.67
C VAL A 11 -12.01 -14.69 6.01
N TYR A 12 -11.23 -13.61 5.94
CA TYR A 12 -9.87 -13.63 5.38
C TYR A 12 -8.91 -14.50 6.19
N LYS A 13 -8.99 -14.49 7.53
CA LYS A 13 -8.20 -15.40 8.38
C LYS A 13 -8.48 -16.88 8.13
N ARG A 14 -9.74 -17.23 7.82
CA ARG A 14 -10.12 -18.62 7.54
C ARG A 14 -9.74 -19.10 6.14
N GLN A 15 -9.61 -18.17 5.19
CA GLN A 15 -9.36 -18.52 3.79
C GLN A 15 -7.87 -18.57 3.43
N MET A 16 -6.95 -18.15 4.32
CA MET A 16 -5.50 -18.20 4.10
C MET A 16 -5.03 -17.51 2.80
N TYR A 17 -5.71 -16.44 2.37
CA TYR A 17 -5.25 -15.64 1.23
C TYR A 17 -4.43 -14.44 1.68
N PRO A 18 -3.37 -14.06 0.93
CA PRO A 18 -2.68 -12.81 1.17
C PRO A 18 -3.63 -11.63 0.95
N VAL A 19 -3.67 -10.71 1.90
CA VAL A 19 -4.59 -9.57 1.87
C VAL A 19 -3.84 -8.24 2.00
N THR A 20 -4.41 -7.21 1.42
CA THR A 20 -4.02 -5.81 1.59
C THR A 20 -5.00 -5.14 2.54
N THR A 21 -4.49 -4.34 3.47
CA THR A 21 -5.28 -3.47 4.35
C THR A 21 -4.73 -2.05 4.30
N GLY A 22 -5.29 -1.12 5.06
CA GLY A 22 -4.75 0.24 5.08
C GLY A 22 -5.59 1.22 5.85
N LEU A 23 -5.12 2.47 5.85
CA LEU A 23 -5.80 3.62 6.47
C LEU A 23 -5.95 4.76 5.47
N LEU A 24 -7.12 5.40 5.50
CA LEU A 24 -7.34 6.69 4.87
C LEU A 24 -7.15 7.78 5.92
N LEU A 25 -6.02 8.45 5.83
CA LEU A 25 -5.55 9.42 6.82
C LEU A 25 -6.02 10.84 6.51
N GLY A 26 -6.44 11.57 7.55
CA GLY A 26 -6.95 12.94 7.44
C GLY A 26 -8.48 13.04 7.58
N LEU A 27 -9.16 11.93 7.89
CA LEU A 27 -10.59 11.94 8.22
C LEU A 27 -10.87 12.18 9.70
N THR A 28 -9.92 11.83 10.55
CA THR A 28 -9.98 11.98 12.01
C THR A 28 -9.71 13.41 12.42
N SER A 29 -10.34 13.82 13.52
CA SER A 29 -10.32 15.22 13.97
C SER A 29 -9.25 15.51 15.02
N THR A 30 -8.75 14.47 15.72
CA THR A 30 -7.84 14.60 16.86
C THR A 30 -6.56 13.80 16.66
N ALA A 31 -5.50 14.19 17.38
CA ALA A 31 -4.24 13.47 17.37
C ALA A 31 -4.38 12.09 18.04
N GLU A 32 -5.23 11.98 19.06
CA GLU A 32 -5.51 10.74 19.76
C GLU A 32 -6.13 9.70 18.81
N GLU A 33 -7.12 10.08 18.00
CA GLU A 33 -7.74 9.19 17.01
C GLU A 33 -6.71 8.70 15.98
N VAL A 34 -5.80 9.55 15.53
CA VAL A 34 -4.71 9.14 14.61
C VAL A 34 -3.79 8.12 15.27
N VAL A 35 -3.42 8.32 16.53
CA VAL A 35 -2.60 7.36 17.30
C VAL A 35 -3.32 6.05 17.48
N ASP A 36 -4.59 6.07 17.81
CA ASP A 36 -5.41 4.87 17.99
C ASP A 36 -5.53 4.07 16.67
N ASP A 37 -5.79 4.75 15.56
CA ASP A 37 -5.89 4.11 14.23
C ASP A 37 -4.57 3.42 13.85
N ILE A 38 -3.43 4.09 14.06
CA ILE A 38 -2.11 3.53 13.76
C ILE A 38 -1.80 2.37 14.70
N THR A 39 -2.12 2.50 15.98
CA THR A 39 -1.90 1.44 16.97
C THR A 39 -2.72 0.19 16.61
N ASN A 40 -3.99 0.36 16.28
CA ASN A 40 -4.87 -0.72 15.87
C ASN A 40 -4.38 -1.39 14.57
N LEU A 41 -3.91 -0.61 13.59
CA LEU A 41 -3.31 -1.13 12.36
C LEU A 41 -2.07 -1.97 12.67
N ILE A 42 -1.16 -1.47 13.50
CA ILE A 42 0.07 -2.19 13.88
C ILE A 42 -0.26 -3.50 14.59
N LEU A 43 -1.18 -3.47 15.54
CA LEU A 43 -1.64 -4.69 16.24
C LEU A 43 -2.28 -5.69 15.27
N LEU A 44 -3.07 -5.21 14.30
CA LEU A 44 -3.67 -6.05 13.27
C LEU A 44 -2.60 -6.75 12.42
N ILE A 45 -1.59 -6.01 11.98
CA ILE A 45 -0.49 -6.53 11.17
C ILE A 45 0.34 -7.56 11.93
N GLN A 46 0.69 -7.26 13.18
CA GLN A 46 1.50 -8.15 14.03
C GLN A 46 0.79 -9.47 14.33
N ASN A 47 -0.54 -9.46 14.40
CA ASN A 47 -1.34 -10.62 14.74
C ASN A 47 -1.94 -11.37 13.54
N ASN A 48 -1.66 -10.93 12.29
CA ASN A 48 -2.26 -11.53 11.11
C ASN A 48 -1.24 -11.75 9.98
N LYS A 49 -0.76 -12.97 9.87
CA LYS A 49 0.23 -13.38 8.84
C LYS A 49 -0.29 -13.29 7.40
N ALA A 50 -1.60 -13.20 7.19
CA ALA A 50 -2.17 -13.06 5.84
C ALA A 50 -2.03 -11.63 5.29
N ILE A 51 -1.71 -10.63 6.11
CA ILE A 51 -1.49 -9.28 5.63
C ILE A 51 -0.11 -9.19 4.99
N GLN A 52 -0.09 -8.94 3.69
CA GLN A 52 1.13 -8.76 2.90
C GLN A 52 1.49 -7.29 2.70
N GLU A 53 0.49 -6.41 2.75
CA GLU A 53 0.62 -5.01 2.39
C GLU A 53 -0.31 -4.11 3.20
N VAL A 54 0.21 -2.93 3.50
CA VAL A 54 -0.55 -1.84 4.12
C VAL A 54 -0.52 -0.62 3.21
N ILE A 55 -1.68 -0.10 2.85
CA ILE A 55 -1.82 1.14 2.11
C ILE A 55 -2.05 2.29 3.10
N LEU A 56 -1.15 3.25 3.10
CA LEU A 56 -1.35 4.53 3.78
C LEU A 56 -1.72 5.57 2.73
N GLN A 57 -2.99 5.98 2.74
CA GLN A 57 -3.51 6.93 1.78
C GLN A 57 -3.90 8.23 2.48
N ASN A 58 -3.42 9.36 1.96
CA ASN A 58 -3.86 10.67 2.40
C ASN A 58 -5.23 11.01 1.79
N PHE A 59 -6.14 11.45 2.64
CA PHE A 59 -7.44 11.98 2.19
C PHE A 59 -7.23 13.24 1.34
N ARG A 60 -7.99 13.33 0.25
CA ARG A 60 -8.08 14.50 -0.62
C ARG A 60 -9.51 14.99 -0.69
N ALA A 61 -9.72 16.24 -0.28
CA ALA A 61 -11.04 16.86 -0.29
C ALA A 61 -11.52 17.09 -1.73
N LYS A 62 -12.73 16.65 -2.05
CA LYS A 62 -13.30 16.77 -3.41
C LYS A 62 -14.42 17.78 -3.44
N LYS A 63 -14.41 18.67 -4.43
CA LYS A 63 -15.33 19.81 -4.55
C LYS A 63 -16.82 19.44 -4.48
N ASN A 64 -17.20 18.29 -5.02
CA ASN A 64 -18.60 17.87 -5.14
C ASN A 64 -19.01 16.86 -4.05
N THR A 65 -18.35 16.86 -2.89
CA THR A 65 -18.65 15.97 -1.77
C THR A 65 -19.02 16.74 -0.50
N ILE A 66 -19.67 16.06 0.44
CA ILE A 66 -19.97 16.62 1.77
C ILE A 66 -18.66 17.05 2.46
N MET A 67 -17.57 16.33 2.24
CA MET A 67 -16.27 16.56 2.87
C MET A 67 -15.39 17.58 2.13
N ARG A 68 -15.94 18.37 1.20
CA ARG A 68 -15.17 19.34 0.39
C ARG A 68 -14.38 20.38 1.18
N ASN A 69 -14.81 20.66 2.41
CA ASN A 69 -14.20 21.64 3.29
C ASN A 69 -13.37 21.00 4.42
N ASN A 70 -13.21 19.66 4.44
CA ASN A 70 -12.39 19.01 5.44
C ASN A 70 -10.91 19.31 5.19
N SER A 71 -10.18 19.51 6.27
CA SER A 71 -8.72 19.67 6.22
C SER A 71 -8.06 18.39 5.75
N GLU A 72 -7.06 18.50 4.89
CA GLU A 72 -6.21 17.40 4.49
C GLU A 72 -5.06 17.24 5.49
N ILE A 73 -4.54 16.01 5.59
CA ILE A 73 -3.37 15.75 6.42
C ILE A 73 -2.14 16.50 5.86
N THR A 74 -1.34 17.10 6.74
CA THR A 74 -0.09 17.75 6.34
C THR A 74 0.95 16.70 5.92
N ASN A 75 1.83 17.07 5.00
CA ASN A 75 2.91 16.17 4.55
C ASN A 75 3.81 15.74 5.71
N ASP A 76 4.15 16.66 6.64
CA ASP A 76 5.00 16.33 7.79
C ASP A 76 4.36 15.25 8.69
N LEU A 77 3.09 15.41 9.03
CA LEU A 77 2.38 14.41 9.82
C LEU A 77 2.28 13.07 9.06
N PHE A 78 2.01 13.11 7.77
CA PHE A 78 1.94 11.90 6.94
C PHE A 78 3.28 11.16 6.89
N LEU A 79 4.40 11.85 6.71
CA LEU A 79 5.75 11.28 6.76
C LEU A 79 6.05 10.63 8.12
N ARG A 80 5.66 11.27 9.22
CA ARG A 80 5.80 10.70 10.57
C ARG A 80 4.97 9.44 10.76
N ILE A 81 3.74 9.41 10.25
CA ILE A 81 2.89 8.23 10.28
C ILE A 81 3.52 7.07 9.51
N ILE A 82 4.04 7.32 8.30
CA ILE A 82 4.76 6.31 7.51
C ILE A 82 5.94 5.76 8.31
N ALA A 83 6.79 6.64 8.86
CA ALA A 83 7.96 6.23 9.62
C ALA A 83 7.59 5.42 10.86
N THR A 84 6.58 5.84 11.61
CA THR A 84 6.06 5.11 12.77
C THR A 84 5.54 3.74 12.35
N THR A 85 4.72 3.68 11.30
CA THR A 85 4.21 2.41 10.79
C THR A 85 5.35 1.47 10.38
N ARG A 86 6.39 1.99 9.69
CA ARG A 86 7.56 1.18 9.32
C ARG A 86 8.32 0.63 10.53
N ILE A 87 8.56 1.45 11.54
CA ILE A 87 9.33 1.06 12.74
C ILE A 87 8.63 -0.07 13.50
N TYR A 88 7.31 -0.03 13.60
CA TYR A 88 6.55 -0.99 14.38
C TYR A 88 5.98 -2.17 13.58
N SER A 89 6.03 -2.10 12.24
CA SER A 89 5.59 -3.20 11.38
C SER A 89 6.67 -4.28 11.27
N PRO A 90 6.28 -5.57 11.16
CA PRO A 90 7.18 -6.65 10.77
C PRO A 90 7.89 -6.32 9.45
N SER A 91 9.14 -6.76 9.30
CA SER A 91 9.99 -6.42 8.14
C SER A 91 9.44 -6.90 6.79
N HIS A 92 8.64 -7.98 6.78
CA HIS A 92 8.03 -8.53 5.57
C HIS A 92 6.82 -7.73 5.07
N ILE A 93 6.27 -6.85 5.88
CA ILE A 93 5.11 -6.03 5.46
C ILE A 93 5.56 -4.96 4.49
N SER A 94 4.90 -4.92 3.33
CA SER A 94 5.04 -3.81 2.41
C SER A 94 4.15 -2.63 2.83
N ILE A 95 4.74 -1.43 2.81
CA ILE A 95 4.00 -0.17 3.06
C ILE A 95 3.91 0.58 1.75
N GLN A 96 2.68 0.74 1.28
CA GLN A 96 2.35 1.41 0.04
C GLN A 96 1.80 2.81 0.29
N VAL A 97 2.20 3.75 -0.55
CA VAL A 97 1.57 5.07 -0.68
C VAL A 97 1.25 5.33 -2.15
N PRO A 98 0.02 5.76 -2.50
CA PRO A 98 -0.33 6.09 -3.88
C PRO A 98 0.51 7.26 -4.40
N PRO A 99 1.29 7.10 -5.48
CA PRO A 99 2.23 8.12 -5.92
C PRO A 99 1.57 9.32 -6.61
N ASN A 100 0.34 9.18 -7.11
CA ASN A 100 -0.44 10.28 -7.66
C ASN A 100 -0.96 11.25 -6.58
N LEU A 101 -1.07 10.80 -5.35
CA LEU A 101 -1.50 11.61 -4.21
C LEU A 101 -0.33 12.19 -3.40
N SER A 102 0.89 11.86 -3.78
CA SER A 102 2.12 12.16 -3.02
C SER A 102 3.01 13.11 -3.82
N PRO A 103 3.22 14.34 -3.35
CA PRO A 103 3.92 15.37 -4.12
C PRO A 103 5.42 15.10 -4.31
N ASP A 104 6.05 14.42 -3.35
CA ASP A 104 7.47 14.09 -3.39
C ASP A 104 7.70 12.65 -2.91
N ILE A 105 7.79 11.73 -3.86
CA ILE A 105 7.95 10.30 -3.58
C ILE A 105 9.30 9.98 -2.90
N THR A 106 10.33 10.79 -3.11
CA THR A 106 11.64 10.58 -2.47
C THR A 106 11.59 10.72 -0.95
N LEU A 107 10.80 11.66 -0.44
CA LEU A 107 10.60 11.81 0.99
C LEU A 107 9.83 10.62 1.58
N PHE A 108 8.82 10.12 0.88
CA PHE A 108 8.05 8.96 1.32
C PHE A 108 8.88 7.68 1.33
N LEU A 109 9.72 7.46 0.31
CA LEU A 109 10.68 6.35 0.27
C LEU A 109 11.67 6.40 1.45
N LYS A 110 12.23 7.58 1.73
CA LYS A 110 13.11 7.80 2.88
C LYS A 110 12.41 7.61 4.23
N SER A 111 11.09 7.81 4.28
CA SER A 111 10.28 7.59 5.49
C SER A 111 9.89 6.12 5.70
N GLY A 112 10.16 5.23 4.73
CA GLY A 112 10.03 3.80 4.93
C GLY A 112 8.99 3.08 4.10
N ILE A 113 8.37 3.73 3.08
CA ILE A 113 7.60 2.98 2.09
C ILE A 113 8.53 2.15 1.21
N ASN A 114 8.01 1.05 0.71
CA ASN A 114 8.69 0.17 -0.22
C ASN A 114 7.76 -0.32 -1.35
N ASP A 115 6.59 0.28 -1.48
CA ASP A 115 5.65 -0.02 -2.57
C ASP A 115 4.90 1.24 -3.03
N LEU A 116 4.58 1.31 -4.31
CA LEU A 116 3.87 2.41 -4.94
C LEU A 116 2.49 1.99 -5.48
N GLY A 117 2.12 0.72 -5.28
CA GLY A 117 0.86 0.15 -5.73
C GLY A 117 0.71 0.02 -7.24
N GLY A 118 -0.54 -0.09 -7.65
CA GLY A 118 -0.87 -0.15 -9.07
C GLY A 118 -0.82 1.24 -9.71
N ILE A 119 0.03 1.40 -10.72
CA ILE A 119 0.18 2.64 -11.48
C ILE A 119 -0.32 2.39 -12.91
N SER A 120 -1.27 3.18 -13.37
CA SER A 120 -1.75 3.10 -14.75
C SER A 120 -1.37 4.35 -15.56
N PRO A 121 -0.39 4.25 -16.45
CA PRO A 121 -0.04 5.38 -17.32
C PRO A 121 -1.10 5.66 -18.41
N LEU A 122 -2.05 4.73 -18.62
CA LEU A 122 -3.03 4.76 -19.71
C LEU A 122 -4.43 5.22 -19.26
N THR A 123 -4.74 5.07 -17.97
CA THR A 123 -6.06 5.41 -17.42
C THR A 123 -5.93 6.44 -16.32
N ILE A 124 -6.96 7.25 -16.16
CA ILE A 124 -7.04 8.17 -15.01
C ILE A 124 -7.45 7.41 -13.76
N ASP A 125 -7.06 7.92 -12.61
CA ASP A 125 -7.62 7.48 -11.33
C ASP A 125 -9.04 8.05 -11.17
N TRP A 126 -10.06 7.23 -11.42
CA TRP A 126 -11.46 7.64 -11.33
C TRP A 126 -11.89 8.01 -9.90
N VAL A 127 -11.14 7.59 -8.90
CA VAL A 127 -11.37 7.98 -7.50
C VAL A 127 -10.79 9.38 -7.25
N ASN A 128 -9.63 9.69 -7.83
CA ASN A 128 -8.95 10.98 -7.67
C ASN A 128 -8.59 11.57 -9.06
N PRO A 129 -9.58 11.96 -9.88
CA PRO A 129 -9.36 12.32 -11.27
C PRO A 129 -8.52 13.59 -11.46
N ASP A 130 -8.46 14.45 -10.45
CA ASP A 130 -7.62 15.65 -10.45
C ASP A 130 -6.13 15.37 -10.15
N HIS A 131 -5.78 14.12 -9.82
CA HIS A 131 -4.44 13.68 -9.49
C HIS A 131 -3.93 12.67 -10.52
N LEU A 132 -3.20 13.17 -11.51
CA LEU A 132 -2.66 12.32 -12.58
C LEU A 132 -1.58 11.37 -12.07
N TRP A 133 -1.53 10.16 -12.67
CA TRP A 133 -0.45 9.23 -12.42
C TRP A 133 0.88 9.82 -12.83
N PRO A 134 1.94 9.70 -12.01
CA PRO A 134 3.27 10.14 -12.39
C PRO A 134 3.84 9.27 -13.51
N ASN A 135 4.74 9.85 -14.30
CA ASN A 135 5.46 9.13 -15.33
C ASN A 135 6.36 8.04 -14.72
N ILE A 136 6.33 6.83 -15.28
CA ILE A 136 7.10 5.67 -14.79
C ILE A 136 8.62 5.95 -14.80
N ASN A 137 9.14 6.65 -15.82
CA ASN A 137 10.57 6.98 -15.88
C ASN A 137 10.95 7.98 -14.77
N LYS A 138 10.07 8.94 -14.48
CA LYS A 138 10.27 9.84 -13.33
C LYS A 138 10.32 9.04 -12.03
N LEU A 139 9.39 8.11 -11.79
CA LEU A 139 9.38 7.26 -10.60
C LEU A 139 10.65 6.40 -10.50
N LYS A 140 11.15 5.84 -11.62
CA LYS A 140 12.42 5.12 -11.64
C LYS A 140 13.58 5.99 -11.19
N ASN A 141 13.66 7.23 -11.70
CA ASN A 141 14.72 8.17 -11.35
C ASN A 141 14.62 8.57 -9.86
N ASP A 142 13.42 8.91 -9.39
CA ASP A 142 13.18 9.31 -8.01
C ASP A 142 13.53 8.15 -7.03
N THR A 143 13.17 6.92 -7.39
CA THR A 143 13.51 5.71 -6.61
C THR A 143 15.02 5.47 -6.59
N SER A 144 15.68 5.56 -7.76
CA SER A 144 17.14 5.39 -7.86
C SER A 144 17.91 6.45 -7.06
N ALA A 145 17.40 7.66 -6.97
CA ALA A 145 18.00 8.74 -6.16
C ALA A 145 17.99 8.44 -4.66
N THR A 146 17.17 7.48 -4.19
CA THR A 146 17.16 6.99 -2.81
C THR A 146 17.99 5.71 -2.61
N GLY A 147 18.70 5.24 -3.64
CA GLY A 147 19.46 3.99 -3.61
C GLY A 147 18.62 2.73 -3.77
N GLN A 148 17.35 2.87 -4.16
CA GLN A 148 16.41 1.77 -4.36
C GLN A 148 16.17 1.52 -5.86
N VAL A 149 15.59 0.36 -6.19
CA VAL A 149 15.23 -0.01 -7.56
C VAL A 149 13.73 -0.22 -7.68
N LEU A 150 13.11 0.48 -8.63
CA LEU A 150 11.70 0.27 -8.95
C LEU A 150 11.54 -1.00 -9.80
N LYS A 151 10.88 -2.02 -9.24
CA LYS A 151 10.53 -3.26 -9.93
C LYS A 151 9.02 -3.38 -10.13
N LYS A 152 8.58 -4.01 -11.21
CA LYS A 152 7.19 -4.48 -11.36
C LYS A 152 6.96 -5.66 -10.44
N ARG A 153 5.77 -5.80 -9.88
CA ARG A 153 5.37 -6.98 -9.10
C ARG A 153 4.00 -7.49 -9.50
N LEU A 154 3.69 -8.71 -9.08
CA LEU A 154 2.33 -9.24 -9.10
C LEU A 154 1.51 -8.67 -7.93
N PRO A 155 0.18 -8.82 -7.94
CA PRO A 155 -0.67 -8.50 -6.78
C PRO A 155 -0.31 -9.29 -5.52
N VAL A 156 0.23 -10.51 -5.69
CA VAL A 156 0.80 -11.31 -4.59
C VAL A 156 2.29 -11.02 -4.48
N TYR A 157 2.77 -10.77 -3.26
CA TYR A 157 4.19 -10.53 -3.02
C TYR A 157 5.00 -11.84 -3.06
N PRO A 158 6.32 -11.78 -3.39
CA PRO A 158 7.17 -12.96 -3.51
C PRO A 158 7.12 -13.90 -2.31
N GLU A 159 7.09 -13.38 -1.10
CA GLU A 159 7.04 -14.15 0.13
C GLU A 159 5.78 -15.01 0.28
N TYR A 160 4.72 -14.64 -0.43
CA TYR A 160 3.41 -15.31 -0.43
C TYR A 160 3.20 -16.21 -1.64
N ILE A 161 4.15 -16.32 -2.56
CA ILE A 161 4.09 -17.26 -3.71
C ILE A 161 4.46 -18.66 -3.22
N LYS A 162 3.55 -19.26 -2.48
CA LYS A 162 3.71 -20.59 -1.87
C LYS A 162 2.38 -21.33 -1.88
N LYS A 163 2.42 -22.67 -1.90
CA LYS A 163 1.22 -23.53 -1.85
C LYS A 163 0.40 -23.36 -0.57
N GLU A 164 0.99 -22.80 0.48
CA GLU A 164 0.29 -22.43 1.71
C GLU A 164 -0.74 -21.30 1.47
N TRP A 165 -0.43 -20.38 0.54
CA TRP A 165 -1.20 -19.17 0.27
C TRP A 165 -1.96 -19.20 -1.05
N LEU A 166 -1.52 -20.01 -2.00
CA LEU A 166 -2.08 -20.13 -3.36
C LEU A 166 -2.52 -21.56 -3.59
N ASN A 167 -3.69 -21.77 -4.21
CA ASN A 167 -4.06 -23.08 -4.68
C ASN A 167 -3.11 -23.55 -5.79
N ASP A 168 -3.06 -24.86 -6.04
CA ASP A 168 -2.09 -25.45 -6.97
C ASP A 168 -2.17 -24.84 -8.38
N GLU A 169 -3.37 -24.60 -8.90
CA GLU A 169 -3.57 -24.01 -10.23
C GLU A 169 -2.98 -22.59 -10.34
N ILE A 170 -3.26 -21.74 -9.35
CA ILE A 170 -2.74 -20.37 -9.32
C ILE A 170 -1.24 -20.36 -9.07
N PHE A 171 -0.76 -21.22 -8.16
CA PHE A 171 0.67 -21.37 -7.88
C PHE A 171 1.48 -21.72 -9.14
N GLU A 172 1.01 -22.70 -9.93
CA GLU A 172 1.67 -23.07 -11.18
C GLU A 172 1.64 -21.95 -12.23
N LYS A 173 0.49 -21.28 -12.39
CA LYS A 173 0.38 -20.12 -13.29
C LYS A 173 1.34 -19.01 -12.92
N VAL A 174 1.43 -18.69 -11.63
CA VAL A 174 2.32 -17.64 -11.12
C VAL A 174 3.79 -18.04 -11.36
N ASN A 175 4.21 -19.26 -11.04
CA ASN A 175 5.58 -19.71 -11.22
C ASN A 175 6.05 -19.66 -12.68
N ASN A 176 5.15 -19.83 -13.63
CA ASN A 176 5.49 -19.77 -15.05
C ASN A 176 5.85 -18.33 -15.53
N ILE A 177 5.41 -17.31 -14.84
CA ILE A 177 5.56 -15.89 -15.26
C ILE A 177 6.51 -15.09 -14.38
N ILE A 178 7.10 -15.68 -13.34
CA ILE A 178 8.03 -15.01 -12.44
C ILE A 178 9.46 -15.50 -12.62
N ASP A 179 10.42 -14.65 -12.23
CA ASP A 179 11.83 -14.97 -12.08
C ASP A 179 12.12 -15.70 -10.74
N THR A 180 13.39 -15.98 -10.48
CA THR A 180 13.86 -16.66 -9.25
C THR A 180 13.60 -15.84 -7.99
N ASP A 181 13.42 -14.52 -8.11
CA ASP A 181 13.17 -13.60 -7.00
C ASP A 181 11.66 -13.41 -6.76
N GLY A 182 10.79 -14.01 -7.59
CA GLY A 182 9.33 -13.91 -7.48
C GLY A 182 8.73 -12.67 -8.17
N TYR A 183 9.49 -11.99 -9.02
CA TYR A 183 9.01 -10.85 -9.81
C TYR A 183 8.65 -11.28 -11.23
N PRO A 184 7.72 -10.57 -11.91
CA PRO A 184 7.39 -10.88 -13.30
C PRO A 184 8.63 -10.84 -14.19
N LYS A 185 8.79 -11.87 -15.03
CA LYS A 185 9.80 -11.88 -16.10
C LYS A 185 9.58 -10.68 -17.02
N ASP A 186 10.63 -10.09 -17.51
CA ASP A 186 10.52 -9.07 -18.55
C ASP A 186 9.98 -9.72 -19.83
N SER A 187 9.07 -9.03 -20.52
CA SER A 187 8.34 -9.54 -21.70
C SER A 187 9.21 -9.83 -22.94
N ASN A 188 10.54 -9.85 -22.79
CA ASN A 188 11.53 -10.07 -23.83
C ASN A 188 12.48 -11.26 -23.53
N GLU A 189 12.17 -12.11 -22.54
CA GLU A 189 12.86 -13.39 -22.31
C GLU A 189 11.99 -14.59 -22.65
#